data_de2c6acac912bf4a15c00103181d93ff
#
_entry.id   de2c6acac912bf4a15c00103181d93ff
#
_cell.length_a   1.000
_cell.length_b   1.000
_cell.length_c   1.000
_cell.angle_alpha   90.00
_cell.angle_beta   90.00
_cell.angle_gamma   90.00
#
_symmetry.space_group_name_H-M   'P 1'
#
loop_
_entity.id
_entity.type
_entity.pdbx_description
1 polymer ?
#
loop_
_entity_poly.entity_id
_entity_poly.type
_entity_poly.pdbx_seq_one_letter_code
_entity_poly.pdbx_strand_id
1 'polypeptide(L)'
;MGLIVHSSPTQESLMAPEVAVVLEGYTYFECPRWHENRIWVSDFYTYQVISACEDGTDIRVEAEVPGQPSGLGWLPDGRLLVVSMRDQKILRRESDGELVVHADLSGYVSANVNDMLVDAQGRAYVATSGSI
;
A
#
# COMPACT_ATOMS: atom_id res chain seq x y z
N MET A 1 -13.58 -5.09 7.55
CA MET A 1 -13.29 -4.88 6.12
C MET A 1 -12.38 -5.98 5.61
N GLY A 2 -12.54 -6.35 4.38
CA GLY A 2 -11.76 -7.39 3.74
C GLY A 2 -11.16 -6.95 2.42
N LEU A 3 -10.24 -7.73 1.90
CA LEU A 3 -9.69 -7.60 0.56
C LEU A 3 -10.29 -8.69 -0.32
N ILE A 4 -10.84 -8.32 -1.45
CA ILE A 4 -11.39 -9.27 -2.42
C ILE A 4 -10.55 -9.30 -3.68
N VAL A 5 -10.47 -10.47 -4.30
CA VAL A 5 -9.88 -10.65 -5.61
C VAL A 5 -10.97 -10.92 -6.64
N HIS A 6 -10.80 -10.33 -7.79
CA HIS A 6 -11.61 -10.56 -8.96
C HIS A 6 -10.74 -11.23 -10.03
N SER A 7 -11.18 -12.38 -10.53
CA SER A 7 -10.49 -13.11 -11.59
C SER A 7 -11.28 -12.99 -12.88
N SER A 8 -10.57 -12.75 -13.99
CA SER A 8 -11.18 -12.82 -15.31
C SER A 8 -11.52 -14.26 -15.63
N PRO A 9 -12.67 -14.53 -16.29
CA PRO A 9 -13.02 -15.88 -16.71
C PRO A 9 -12.01 -16.39 -17.75
N THR A 10 -11.70 -17.69 -17.67
CA THR A 10 -10.91 -18.36 -18.71
C THR A 10 -11.73 -18.52 -19.98
N GLN A 11 -11.07 -18.86 -21.11
CA GLN A 11 -11.79 -19.14 -22.38
C GLN A 11 -12.79 -20.27 -22.24
N GLU A 12 -12.61 -21.19 -21.33
CA GLU A 12 -13.52 -22.31 -21.07
C GLU A 12 -14.72 -21.90 -20.23
N SER A 13 -14.66 -20.77 -19.55
CA SER A 13 -15.74 -20.27 -18.71
C SER A 13 -16.18 -18.88 -19.19
N LEU A 14 -17.24 -18.85 -19.97
CA LEU A 14 -17.94 -17.61 -20.36
C LEU A 14 -18.88 -17.13 -19.25
N MET A 15 -18.76 -17.68 -18.05
CA MET A 15 -19.54 -17.31 -16.87
C MET A 15 -19.08 -15.96 -16.31
N ALA A 16 -19.87 -15.40 -15.40
CA ALA A 16 -19.49 -14.18 -14.67
C ALA A 16 -18.14 -14.37 -13.97
N PRO A 17 -17.34 -13.28 -13.87
CA PRO A 17 -16.04 -13.36 -13.20
C PRO A 17 -16.20 -13.86 -11.76
N GLU A 18 -15.25 -14.69 -11.35
CA GLU A 18 -15.22 -15.17 -9.98
C GLU A 18 -14.72 -14.09 -9.03
N VAL A 19 -15.37 -13.98 -7.89
CA VAL A 19 -15.00 -13.07 -6.80
C VAL A 19 -14.82 -13.88 -5.53
N ALA A 20 -13.70 -13.70 -4.87
CA ALA A 20 -13.43 -14.37 -3.61
C ALA A 20 -12.88 -13.36 -2.58
N VAL A 21 -13.21 -13.57 -1.31
CA VAL A 21 -12.60 -12.82 -0.21
C VAL A 21 -11.25 -13.44 0.10
N VAL A 22 -10.18 -12.64 0.03
CA VAL A 22 -8.81 -13.09 0.24
C VAL A 22 -8.35 -12.80 1.67
N LEU A 23 -8.68 -11.62 2.19
CA LEU A 23 -8.35 -11.18 3.55
C LEU A 23 -9.57 -10.54 4.19
N GLU A 24 -9.80 -10.84 5.47
CA GLU A 24 -10.87 -10.23 6.26
C GLU A 24 -10.46 -10.12 7.73
N GLY A 25 -11.24 -9.39 8.52
CA GLY A 25 -10.95 -9.19 9.94
C GLY A 25 -10.04 -7.99 10.23
N TYR A 26 -9.73 -7.19 9.23
CA TYR A 26 -8.96 -5.96 9.35
C TYR A 26 -9.88 -4.73 9.47
N THR A 27 -9.29 -3.54 9.59
CA THR A 27 -10.06 -2.34 9.91
C THR A 27 -10.50 -1.57 8.67
N TYR A 28 -9.53 -1.11 7.86
CA TYR A 28 -9.82 -0.33 6.67
C TYR A 28 -8.66 -0.42 5.68
N PHE A 29 -8.82 -1.27 4.68
CA PHE A 29 -7.78 -1.47 3.66
C PHE A 29 -7.77 -0.36 2.62
N GLU A 30 -6.56 0.10 2.31
CA GLU A 30 -6.31 1.01 1.20
C GLU A 30 -5.05 0.65 0.43
N CYS A 31 -5.00 1.15 -0.79
CA CYS A 31 -3.82 1.11 -1.63
C CYS A 31 -3.29 -0.30 -1.89
N PRO A 32 -4.14 -1.24 -2.36
CA PRO A 32 -3.67 -2.59 -2.68
C PRO A 32 -2.67 -2.53 -3.84
N ARG A 33 -1.61 -3.33 -3.73
CA ARG A 33 -0.55 -3.43 -4.73
C ARG A 33 -0.18 -4.89 -4.92
N TRP A 34 0.24 -5.22 -6.11
CA TRP A 34 0.88 -6.50 -6.42
C TRP A 34 2.38 -6.27 -6.54
N HIS A 35 3.19 -6.95 -5.73
CA HIS A 35 4.63 -6.81 -5.73
C HIS A 35 5.28 -8.11 -5.24
N GLU A 36 6.27 -8.60 -6.02
CA GLU A 36 7.01 -9.83 -5.71
C GLU A 36 6.10 -11.02 -5.38
N ASN A 37 5.09 -11.23 -6.23
CA ASN A 37 4.09 -12.31 -6.11
C ASN A 37 3.29 -12.30 -4.80
N ARG A 38 3.12 -11.12 -4.22
CA ARG A 38 2.32 -10.91 -3.01
C ARG A 38 1.37 -9.75 -3.18
N ILE A 39 0.29 -9.81 -2.46
CA ILE A 39 -0.63 -8.68 -2.29
C ILE A 39 -0.13 -7.86 -1.12
N TRP A 40 0.02 -6.56 -1.33
CA TRP A 40 0.41 -5.59 -0.29
C TRP A 40 -0.74 -4.62 -0.10
N VAL A 41 -1.01 -4.25 1.14
CA VAL A 41 -2.11 -3.33 1.45
C VAL A 41 -1.83 -2.60 2.75
N SER A 42 -2.30 -1.35 2.83
CA SER A 42 -2.29 -0.56 4.07
C SER A 42 -3.58 -0.79 4.84
N ASP A 43 -3.48 -1.05 6.14
CA ASP A 43 -4.63 -1.12 7.04
C ASP A 43 -4.59 0.08 7.99
N PHE A 44 -5.55 1.00 7.82
CA PHE A 44 -5.51 2.32 8.43
C PHE A 44 -5.45 2.33 9.94
N TYR A 45 -6.36 1.59 10.58
CA TYR A 45 -6.54 1.70 12.02
C TYR A 45 -5.72 0.70 12.83
N THR A 46 -5.05 -0.23 12.18
CA THR A 46 -3.97 -1.00 12.80
C THR A 46 -2.60 -0.37 12.58
N TYR A 47 -2.52 0.69 11.77
CA TYR A 47 -1.28 1.40 11.44
C TYR A 47 -0.22 0.51 10.79
N GLN A 48 -0.66 -0.51 10.06
CA GLN A 48 0.22 -1.50 9.47
C GLN A 48 0.12 -1.54 7.95
N VAL A 49 1.24 -1.84 7.33
CA VAL A 49 1.30 -2.35 5.96
C VAL A 49 1.48 -3.86 6.07
N ILE A 50 0.60 -4.61 5.45
CA ILE A 50 0.69 -6.07 5.43
C ILE A 50 0.88 -6.59 4.01
N SER A 51 1.41 -7.79 3.89
CA SER A 51 1.42 -8.53 2.64
C SER A 51 0.93 -9.96 2.86
N ALA A 52 0.43 -10.58 1.81
CA ALA A 52 -0.05 -11.96 1.83
C ALA A 52 0.16 -12.61 0.47
N CYS A 53 0.15 -13.94 0.45
CA CYS A 53 0.03 -14.69 -0.79
C CYS A 53 -1.32 -14.43 -1.46
N GLU A 54 -1.43 -14.76 -2.74
CA GLU A 54 -2.66 -14.49 -3.53
C GLU A 54 -3.92 -15.16 -2.96
N ASP A 55 -3.76 -16.23 -2.21
CA ASP A 55 -4.86 -16.95 -1.53
C ASP A 55 -5.14 -16.45 -0.10
N GLY A 56 -4.45 -15.38 0.34
CA GLY A 56 -4.60 -14.83 1.67
C GLY A 56 -3.77 -15.52 2.76
N THR A 57 -2.96 -16.50 2.41
CA THR A 57 -2.06 -17.17 3.36
C THR A 57 -0.73 -16.44 3.52
N ASP A 58 0.09 -16.87 4.48
CA ASP A 58 1.41 -16.29 4.78
C ASP A 58 1.36 -14.78 4.95
N ILE A 59 0.50 -14.32 5.85
CA ILE A 59 0.35 -12.90 6.16
C ILE A 59 1.59 -12.40 6.90
N ARG A 60 2.13 -11.28 6.45
CA ARG A 60 3.30 -10.63 7.07
C ARG A 60 2.99 -9.18 7.38
N VAL A 61 3.45 -8.71 8.52
CA VAL A 61 3.51 -7.27 8.81
C VAL A 61 4.80 -6.75 8.20
N GLU A 62 4.67 -5.91 7.20
CA GLU A 62 5.79 -5.37 6.44
C GLU A 62 6.31 -4.05 7.02
N ALA A 63 5.43 -3.27 7.62
CA ALA A 63 5.78 -2.01 8.26
C ALA A 63 4.73 -1.60 9.28
N GLU A 64 5.15 -0.89 10.31
CA GLU A 64 4.26 -0.18 11.24
C GLU A 64 4.46 1.32 11.04
N VAL A 65 3.36 2.03 10.78
CA VAL A 65 3.38 3.45 10.42
C VAL A 65 2.48 4.23 11.37
N PRO A 66 3.03 4.77 12.47
CA PRO A 66 2.23 5.46 13.49
C PRO A 66 1.44 6.66 12.96
N GLY A 67 1.94 7.32 11.92
CA GLY A 67 1.26 8.43 11.24
C GLY A 67 0.16 7.99 10.26
N GLN A 68 -0.17 6.72 10.21
CA GLN A 68 -1.21 6.10 9.40
C GLN A 68 -0.77 5.83 7.95
N PRO A 69 -0.63 4.55 7.56
CA PRO A 69 -0.17 4.19 6.23
C PRO A 69 -1.25 4.42 5.17
N SER A 70 -0.82 4.82 3.99
CA SER A 70 -1.70 4.92 2.81
C SER A 70 -0.95 4.42 1.57
N GLY A 71 -0.62 5.28 0.62
CA GLY A 71 0.03 4.92 -0.62
C GLY A 71 1.28 4.07 -0.47
N LEU A 72 1.42 3.09 -1.34
CA LEU A 72 2.55 2.18 -1.38
C LEU A 72 3.24 2.24 -2.74
N GLY A 73 4.55 2.08 -2.73
CA GLY A 73 5.35 1.96 -3.94
C GLY A 73 6.73 1.43 -3.60
N TRP A 74 7.54 1.19 -4.62
CA TRP A 74 8.89 0.66 -4.44
C TRP A 74 9.88 1.42 -5.31
N LEU A 75 11.02 1.69 -4.73
CA LEU A 75 12.15 2.23 -5.47
C LEU A 75 12.70 1.17 -6.44
N PRO A 76 13.46 1.58 -7.47
CA PRO A 76 14.08 0.63 -8.39
C PRO A 76 14.98 -0.41 -7.70
N ASP A 77 15.54 -0.09 -6.54
CA ASP A 77 16.35 -1.03 -5.75
C ASP A 77 15.52 -1.98 -4.86
N GLY A 78 14.18 -1.89 -4.91
CA GLY A 78 13.26 -2.76 -4.18
C GLY A 78 12.85 -2.28 -2.81
N ARG A 79 13.37 -1.14 -2.32
CA ARG A 79 12.96 -0.63 -1.01
C ARG A 79 11.54 -0.06 -1.06
N LEU A 80 10.73 -0.43 -0.07
CA LEU A 80 9.36 0.05 0.08
C LEU A 80 9.34 1.56 0.40
N LEU A 81 8.47 2.27 -0.28
CA LEU A 81 8.01 3.60 0.11
C LEU A 81 6.57 3.51 0.59
N VAL A 82 6.26 4.16 1.69
CA VAL A 82 4.90 4.23 2.23
C VAL A 82 4.56 5.66 2.62
N VAL A 83 3.37 6.09 2.25
CA VAL A 83 2.84 7.38 2.68
C VAL A 83 2.44 7.29 4.14
N SER A 84 2.98 8.20 4.98
CA SER A 84 2.51 8.47 6.34
C SER A 84 1.57 9.68 6.28
N MET A 85 0.26 9.41 6.32
CA MET A 85 -0.77 10.38 5.97
C MET A 85 -0.76 11.61 6.85
N ARG A 86 -0.82 11.40 8.17
CA ARG A 86 -0.97 12.50 9.15
C ARG A 86 0.30 13.31 9.32
N ASP A 87 1.46 12.66 9.12
CA ASP A 87 2.76 13.32 9.19
C ASP A 87 3.12 14.07 7.92
N GLN A 88 2.35 13.86 6.83
CA GLN A 88 2.63 14.44 5.53
C GLN A 88 4.03 14.08 5.02
N LYS A 89 4.39 12.80 5.15
CA LYS A 89 5.72 12.29 4.80
C LYS A 89 5.61 11.06 3.91
N ILE A 90 6.66 10.82 3.16
CA ILE A 90 6.93 9.51 2.57
C ILE A 90 8.05 8.87 3.39
N LEU A 91 7.79 7.68 3.88
CA LEU A 91 8.76 6.88 4.62
C LEU A 91 9.36 5.81 3.70
N ARG A 92 10.60 5.45 3.97
CA ARG A 92 11.33 4.41 3.25
C ARG A 92 11.77 3.33 4.21
N ARG A 93 11.50 2.07 3.86
CA ARG A 93 11.99 0.93 4.64
C ARG A 93 13.40 0.56 4.19
N GLU A 94 14.33 0.61 5.11
CA GLU A 94 15.71 0.20 4.87
C GLU A 94 15.87 -1.32 4.96
N SER A 95 17.03 -1.84 4.60
CA SER A 95 17.30 -3.28 4.56
C SER A 95 17.21 -3.96 5.93
N ASP A 96 17.41 -3.22 7.01
CA ASP A 96 17.26 -3.70 8.39
C ASP A 96 15.81 -3.65 8.89
N GLY A 97 14.87 -3.19 8.06
CA GLY A 97 13.46 -3.03 8.39
C GLY A 97 13.10 -1.69 9.02
N GLU A 98 14.07 -0.82 9.28
CA GLU A 98 13.81 0.49 9.86
C GLU A 98 13.14 1.42 8.83
N LEU A 99 12.15 2.20 9.28
CA LEU A 99 11.53 3.26 8.49
C LEU A 99 12.24 4.58 8.74
N VAL A 100 12.66 5.21 7.66
CA VAL A 100 13.28 6.54 7.68
C VAL A 100 12.50 7.50 6.81
N VAL A 101 12.62 8.80 7.05
CA VAL A 101 11.98 9.81 6.21
C VAL A 101 12.68 9.85 4.85
N HIS A 102 11.91 9.55 3.80
CA HIS A 102 12.36 9.69 2.41
C HIS A 102 12.11 11.10 1.90
N ALA A 103 10.92 11.63 2.18
CA ALA A 103 10.56 13.01 1.83
C ALA A 103 9.59 13.58 2.86
N ASP A 104 9.80 14.82 3.24
CA ASP A 104 8.89 15.59 4.08
C ASP A 104 8.10 16.55 3.20
N LEU A 105 6.79 16.35 3.13
CA LEU A 105 5.88 17.14 2.30
C LEU A 105 5.15 18.23 3.08
N SER A 106 5.36 18.34 4.39
CA SER A 106 4.60 19.21 5.26
C SER A 106 4.71 20.70 4.89
N GLY A 107 5.78 21.11 4.23
CA GLY A 107 5.95 22.46 3.71
C GLY A 107 5.23 22.75 2.39
N TYR A 108 4.63 21.74 1.76
CA TYR A 108 4.04 21.85 0.43
C TYR A 108 2.54 21.60 0.41
N VAL A 109 2.01 20.93 1.43
CA VAL A 109 0.60 20.51 1.50
C VAL A 109 -0.04 21.00 2.77
N SER A 110 -1.34 21.33 2.69
CA SER A 110 -2.12 21.82 3.84
C SER A 110 -3.01 20.74 4.46
N ALA A 111 -3.06 19.56 3.87
CA ALA A 111 -3.91 18.46 4.31
C ALA A 111 -3.17 17.12 4.25
N ASN A 112 -3.86 16.05 4.55
CA ASN A 112 -3.26 14.72 4.49
C ASN A 112 -2.81 14.35 3.08
N VAL A 113 -1.73 13.62 3.00
CA VAL A 113 -1.30 12.93 1.78
C VAL A 113 -1.96 11.57 1.73
N ASN A 114 -2.26 11.09 0.54
CA ASN A 114 -3.03 9.87 0.35
C ASN A 114 -2.26 8.82 -0.46
N ASP A 115 -2.75 8.50 -1.64
CA ASP A 115 -2.15 7.48 -2.48
C ASP A 115 -0.90 8.00 -3.18
N MET A 116 -0.12 7.07 -3.71
CA MET A 116 1.17 7.35 -4.33
C MET A 116 1.41 6.36 -5.46
N LEU A 117 2.09 6.84 -6.51
CA LEU A 117 2.62 6.01 -7.58
C LEU A 117 4.13 6.28 -7.69
N VAL A 118 4.92 5.23 -7.79
CA VAL A 118 6.36 5.33 -8.02
C VAL A 118 6.68 4.80 -9.41
N ASP A 119 7.36 5.60 -10.23
CA ASP A 119 7.73 5.20 -11.59
C ASP A 119 9.06 4.43 -11.64
N ALA A 120 9.42 3.98 -12.83
CA ALA A 120 10.64 3.19 -13.03
C ALA A 120 11.94 3.95 -12.75
N GLN A 121 11.91 5.27 -12.70
CA GLN A 121 13.04 6.12 -12.32
C GLN A 121 13.09 6.44 -10.82
N GLY A 122 12.14 5.91 -10.04
CA GLY A 122 12.07 6.16 -8.60
C GLY A 122 11.39 7.49 -8.24
N ARG A 123 10.70 8.13 -9.18
CA ARG A 123 9.92 9.34 -8.88
C ARG A 123 8.59 8.96 -8.27
N ALA A 124 8.24 9.59 -7.16
CA ALA A 124 6.98 9.38 -6.48
C ALA A 124 6.00 10.50 -6.82
N TYR A 125 4.82 10.12 -7.30
CA TYR A 125 3.69 11.03 -7.56
C TYR A 125 2.68 10.83 -6.45
N VAL A 126 2.43 11.85 -5.66
CA VAL A 126 1.66 11.76 -4.42
C VAL A 126 0.37 12.56 -4.54
N ALA A 127 -0.74 11.93 -4.19
CA ALA A 127 -2.04 12.59 -4.13
C ALA A 127 -2.28 13.21 -2.75
N THR A 128 -2.95 14.35 -2.72
CA THR A 128 -3.34 15.01 -1.47
C THR A 128 -4.86 15.16 -1.41
N SER A 129 -5.41 15.19 -0.20
CA SER A 129 -6.85 15.36 0.00
C SER A 129 -7.29 16.82 0.09
N GLY A 130 -6.36 17.76 0.04
CA GLY A 130 -6.64 19.20 0.16
C GLY A 130 -5.84 20.04 -0.81
N SER A 131 -5.89 21.36 -0.59
CA SER A 131 -5.16 22.33 -1.39
C SER A 131 -3.65 22.25 -1.15
N ILE A 132 -2.93 22.59 -2.17
CA ILE A 132 -1.49 22.77 -2.11
C ILE A 132 -1.19 24.23 -1.76
#